data_d45338eb284694af1a3fa1dca2998362
#
_entry.id   d45338eb284694af1a3fa1dca2998362
#
_cell.length_a   1.000
_cell.length_b   1.000
_cell.length_c   1.000
_cell.angle_alpha   90.00
_cell.angle_beta   90.00
_cell.angle_gamma   90.00
#
_symmetry.space_group_name_H-M   'P 1'
#
loop_
_entity.id
_entity.type
_entity.pdbx_description
1 polymer ?
#
loop_
_entity_poly.entity_id
_entity_poly.type
_entity_poly.pdbx_seq_one_letter_code
_entity_poly.pdbx_strand_id
1 'polypeptide(L)'
;MSQRGLVVCRFTLCLLLTGLSLLGAAGQNKSTREREFFSDRIPSDRLQQYADLAVQWSQKYFRIDTTNPPGNEMRGAVFFKEILDAEGIENRVFEYTPGRADLWARLPHTIEPARRPVVLLNHMDVVTSDPSHWKVPPFSGAIVDDYLYGRGAQDMKNEGIAHLLVTIMLRREKVPLDRDVIFLAVSDEEVDSTGTEWLIAHQRDLLGNAEFLINEGGMNIRDNTRVKYIGVDVGEKSPLWLHVVAHGRPGHGSVPLADSAPNRLIVALNRIRAYHPPIKLLPIVEEFLRAQAPNEPPARAAHFRNMRQAIWDKNFQRESERNETLNYLLHNTISITMLGGSAQTNVIPSEAWANLDVRLLPGEDPKQFLETLRRVVNDPNVTIEPQSSDFRPANYASTDTALYAAIRRVSAHYFPGTPVTPMLLSGTDENQIYRPLGIHAYGFNPYTATQEENDSEHGDDERIRVEELRRGFRVLYDVVTSVAAKK
;
A
#
# COMPACT_ATOMS: atom_id res chain seq x y z
N MET A 1 -27.68 58.25 -50.10
CA MET A 1 -26.78 59.12 -50.81
C MET A 1 -25.44 58.40 -50.89
N SER A 2 -25.13 58.04 -52.09
CA SER A 2 -23.98 58.20 -52.95
C SER A 2 -22.83 57.27 -52.60
N GLN A 3 -22.67 56.22 -53.34
CA GLN A 3 -22.10 56.02 -54.73
C GLN A 3 -20.58 55.98 -54.77
N ARG A 4 -20.14 54.88 -55.34
CA ARG A 4 -19.16 54.60 -56.39
C ARG A 4 -17.79 54.19 -55.86
N GLY A 5 -17.08 53.27 -56.43
CA GLY A 5 -17.17 52.47 -57.66
C GLY A 5 -15.83 51.81 -57.93
N LEU A 6 -15.89 50.61 -58.46
CA LEU A 6 -15.15 50.05 -59.58
C LEU A 6 -13.64 50.36 -59.74
N VAL A 7 -12.79 49.37 -59.92
CA VAL A 7 -12.27 48.98 -61.22
C VAL A 7 -11.49 47.66 -61.16
N VAL A 8 -11.77 46.85 -62.13
CA VAL A 8 -11.24 45.53 -62.52
C VAL A 8 -9.83 45.68 -63.11
N CYS A 9 -8.94 44.72 -62.99
CA CYS A 9 -8.11 44.26 -64.06
C CYS A 9 -7.68 42.81 -63.92
N ARG A 10 -8.06 42.03 -64.90
CA ARG A 10 -7.65 40.66 -65.21
C ARG A 10 -6.21 40.63 -65.68
N PHE A 11 -5.45 39.59 -65.33
CA PHE A 11 -4.51 38.96 -66.25
C PHE A 11 -4.48 37.45 -65.98
N THR A 12 -4.91 36.75 -66.98
CA THR A 12 -4.84 35.31 -67.14
C THR A 12 -3.48 34.94 -67.69
N LEU A 13 -2.80 33.99 -67.11
CA LEU A 13 -1.73 33.29 -67.80
C LEU A 13 -1.83 31.79 -67.48
N CYS A 14 -2.29 31.04 -68.46
CA CYS A 14 -2.20 29.58 -68.53
C CYS A 14 -0.75 29.15 -68.76
N LEU A 15 -0.28 28.22 -68.00
CA LEU A 15 0.80 27.32 -68.41
C LEU A 15 0.44 25.89 -67.95
N LEU A 16 0.09 25.09 -68.94
CA LEU A 16 0.03 23.64 -68.89
C LEU A 16 1.43 23.06 -68.67
N LEU A 17 1.62 22.21 -67.69
CA LEU A 17 2.70 21.23 -67.75
C LEU A 17 2.22 19.95 -67.01
N THR A 18 1.91 19.00 -67.84
CA THR A 18 2.07 17.53 -67.77
C THR A 18 2.21 16.87 -66.45
N GLY A 19 1.29 15.97 -66.20
CA GLY A 19 1.23 15.05 -65.11
C GLY A 19 2.41 14.08 -65.00
N LEU A 20 2.74 13.79 -63.80
CA LEU A 20 3.29 12.49 -63.39
C LEU A 20 2.53 12.06 -62.14
N SER A 21 1.65 11.12 -62.34
CA SER A 21 1.02 10.36 -61.26
C SER A 21 2.08 9.55 -60.54
N LEU A 22 2.59 10.07 -59.44
CA LEU A 22 3.23 9.28 -58.41
C LEU A 22 2.14 8.86 -57.40
N LEU A 23 1.50 7.75 -57.68
CA LEU A 23 0.89 6.91 -56.66
C LEU A 23 2.01 6.47 -55.70
N GLY A 24 2.37 7.35 -54.78
CA GLY A 24 3.13 6.99 -53.60
C GLY A 24 2.24 6.13 -52.75
N ALA A 25 2.54 4.84 -52.73
CA ALA A 25 2.05 3.93 -51.74
C ALA A 25 2.20 4.59 -50.35
N ALA A 26 1.08 4.95 -49.76
CA ALA A 26 1.02 5.17 -48.32
C ALA A 26 1.39 3.85 -47.68
N GLY A 27 2.67 3.52 -47.66
CA GLY A 27 3.25 2.49 -46.86
C GLY A 27 2.81 2.80 -45.45
N GLN A 28 2.03 1.92 -44.88
CA GLN A 28 1.80 1.82 -43.47
C GLN A 28 3.18 1.83 -42.79
N ASN A 29 3.64 2.99 -42.41
CA ASN A 29 4.64 3.15 -41.41
C ASN A 29 3.97 2.77 -40.09
N LYS A 30 3.72 1.45 -39.89
CA LYS A 30 3.73 0.87 -38.57
C LYS A 30 5.15 1.16 -38.08
N SER A 31 5.30 2.30 -37.39
CA SER A 31 6.47 2.52 -36.60
C SER A 31 6.68 1.21 -35.85
N THR A 32 7.79 0.56 -36.07
CA THR A 32 8.36 -0.39 -35.13
C THR A 32 8.56 0.42 -33.85
N ARG A 33 7.50 0.57 -33.03
CA ARG A 33 7.67 0.87 -31.62
C ARG A 33 8.63 -0.22 -31.16
N GLU A 34 9.87 0.15 -30.92
CA GLU A 34 10.79 -0.74 -30.21
C GLU A 34 10.01 -1.31 -29.07
N ARG A 35 10.03 -2.63 -28.94
CA ARG A 35 9.33 -3.35 -27.85
C ARG A 35 9.94 -2.84 -26.55
N GLU A 36 9.30 -1.85 -25.97
CA GLU A 36 9.84 -1.06 -24.86
C GLU A 36 9.97 -1.91 -23.61
N PHE A 37 8.98 -2.80 -23.40
CA PHE A 37 8.89 -3.66 -22.24
C PHE A 37 9.08 -5.14 -22.60
N PHE A 38 9.46 -5.94 -21.61
CA PHE A 38 9.65 -7.37 -21.79
C PHE A 38 8.33 -8.08 -22.09
N SER A 39 7.21 -7.64 -21.51
CA SER A 39 5.88 -8.19 -21.80
C SER A 39 5.48 -8.04 -23.27
N ASP A 40 5.94 -7.00 -23.97
CA ASP A 40 5.68 -6.80 -25.40
C ASP A 40 6.36 -7.84 -26.31
N ARG A 41 7.32 -8.59 -25.76
CA ARG A 41 8.05 -9.67 -26.46
C ARG A 41 7.34 -11.00 -26.34
N ILE A 42 6.40 -11.14 -25.39
CA ILE A 42 5.65 -12.37 -25.13
C ILE A 42 4.49 -12.45 -26.14
N PRO A 43 4.32 -13.59 -26.86
CA PRO A 43 3.19 -13.79 -27.74
C PRO A 43 1.85 -13.63 -27.03
N SER A 44 0.85 -13.11 -27.73
CA SER A 44 -0.46 -12.78 -27.14
C SER A 44 -1.19 -13.99 -26.56
N ASP A 45 -1.08 -15.14 -27.22
CA ASP A 45 -1.65 -16.41 -26.74
C ASP A 45 -1.02 -16.86 -25.42
N ARG A 46 0.29 -16.66 -25.26
CA ARG A 46 1.01 -16.95 -24.01
C ARG A 46 0.67 -15.95 -22.92
N LEU A 47 0.54 -14.67 -23.25
CA LEU A 47 0.02 -13.68 -22.30
C LEU A 47 -1.37 -14.02 -21.81
N GLN A 48 -2.24 -14.52 -22.70
CA GLN A 48 -3.56 -14.98 -22.31
C GLN A 48 -3.50 -16.20 -21.37
N GLN A 49 -2.59 -17.14 -21.60
CA GLN A 49 -2.37 -18.28 -20.69
C GLN A 49 -1.94 -17.81 -19.29
N TYR A 50 -1.05 -16.81 -19.20
CA TYR A 50 -0.67 -16.22 -17.90
C TYR A 50 -1.85 -15.50 -17.22
N ALA A 51 -2.68 -14.78 -18.00
CA ALA A 51 -3.90 -14.14 -17.49
C ALA A 51 -4.90 -15.17 -16.93
N ASP A 52 -5.04 -16.32 -17.59
CA ASP A 52 -5.89 -17.40 -17.10
C ASP A 52 -5.31 -18.08 -15.86
N LEU A 53 -3.99 -18.25 -15.79
CA LEU A 53 -3.30 -18.74 -14.58
C LEU A 53 -3.47 -17.79 -13.40
N ALA A 54 -3.37 -16.47 -13.61
CA ALA A 54 -3.61 -15.48 -12.55
C ALA A 54 -4.98 -15.70 -11.89
N VAL A 55 -6.03 -15.84 -12.67
CA VAL A 55 -7.39 -16.08 -12.15
C VAL A 55 -7.50 -17.45 -11.49
N GLN A 56 -7.01 -18.51 -12.13
CA GLN A 56 -7.11 -19.88 -11.60
C GLN A 56 -6.35 -20.05 -10.28
N TRP A 57 -5.14 -19.46 -10.16
CA TRP A 57 -4.35 -19.55 -8.94
C TRP A 57 -4.94 -18.68 -7.84
N SER A 58 -5.45 -17.48 -8.17
CA SER A 58 -6.18 -16.66 -7.20
C SER A 58 -7.40 -17.40 -6.65
N GLN A 59 -8.22 -18.05 -7.51
CA GLN A 59 -9.36 -18.84 -7.05
C GLN A 59 -8.94 -19.99 -6.11
N LYS A 60 -7.83 -20.67 -6.41
CA LYS A 60 -7.32 -21.76 -5.56
C LYS A 60 -6.78 -21.22 -4.24
N TYR A 61 -6.02 -20.13 -4.28
CA TYR A 61 -5.39 -19.56 -3.10
C TYR A 61 -6.40 -18.92 -2.16
N PHE A 62 -7.44 -18.27 -2.68
CA PHE A 62 -8.52 -17.69 -1.86
C PHE A 62 -9.34 -18.76 -1.12
N ARG A 63 -9.31 -20.02 -1.57
CA ARG A 63 -9.94 -21.15 -0.84
C ARG A 63 -9.13 -21.65 0.35
N ILE A 64 -7.89 -21.22 0.48
CA ILE A 64 -7.03 -21.59 1.59
C ILE A 64 -7.30 -20.65 2.75
N ASP A 65 -7.86 -21.18 3.81
CA ASP A 65 -8.11 -20.45 5.04
C ASP A 65 -6.80 -20.33 5.84
N THR A 66 -6.30 -19.12 5.94
CA THR A 66 -5.12 -18.70 6.69
C THR A 66 -5.47 -17.59 7.68
N THR A 67 -6.71 -17.63 8.21
CA THR A 67 -7.19 -16.64 9.19
C THR A 67 -6.25 -16.58 10.40
N ASN A 68 -5.86 -15.37 10.76
CA ASN A 68 -4.99 -15.07 11.88
C ASN A 68 -5.71 -14.12 12.86
N PRO A 69 -5.85 -14.47 14.17
CA PRO A 69 -5.47 -15.75 14.76
C PRO A 69 -6.38 -16.93 14.37
N PRO A 70 -5.92 -18.20 14.46
CA PRO A 70 -4.63 -18.63 15.03
C PRO A 70 -3.46 -18.61 14.03
N GLY A 71 -3.66 -18.27 12.75
CA GLY A 71 -2.74 -18.48 11.65
C GLY A 71 -2.76 -19.94 11.17
N ASN A 72 -2.39 -20.21 9.96
CA ASN A 72 -2.22 -21.55 9.36
C ASN A 72 -1.47 -21.39 8.04
N GLU A 73 -0.48 -20.54 8.03
CA GLU A 73 0.23 -20.08 6.82
C GLU A 73 1.01 -21.21 6.15
N MET A 74 1.31 -22.30 6.89
CA MET A 74 1.84 -23.53 6.29
C MET A 74 1.00 -24.00 5.08
N ARG A 75 -0.33 -23.81 5.10
CA ARG A 75 -1.20 -24.15 3.96
C ARG A 75 -0.90 -23.29 2.73
N GLY A 76 -0.68 -21.98 2.95
CA GLY A 76 -0.27 -21.06 1.89
C GLY A 76 1.14 -21.38 1.37
N ALA A 77 2.09 -21.65 2.28
CA ALA A 77 3.44 -22.05 1.92
C ALA A 77 3.48 -23.35 1.09
N VAL A 78 2.67 -24.34 1.45
CA VAL A 78 2.54 -25.59 0.66
C VAL A 78 1.98 -25.30 -0.74
N PHE A 79 0.96 -24.47 -0.85
CA PHE A 79 0.40 -24.08 -2.15
C PHE A 79 1.46 -23.44 -3.07
N PHE A 80 2.23 -22.49 -2.56
CA PHE A 80 3.30 -21.86 -3.32
C PHE A 80 4.42 -22.85 -3.66
N LYS A 81 4.81 -23.67 -2.68
CA LYS A 81 5.85 -24.67 -2.86
C LYS A 81 5.55 -25.65 -3.99
N GLU A 82 4.32 -26.19 -4.04
CA GLU A 82 3.90 -27.13 -5.10
C GLU A 82 4.06 -26.53 -6.51
N ILE A 83 3.72 -25.24 -6.67
CA ILE A 83 3.84 -24.55 -7.95
C ILE A 83 5.32 -24.29 -8.28
N LEU A 84 6.12 -23.83 -7.31
CA LEU A 84 7.54 -23.55 -7.49
C LEU A 84 8.34 -24.81 -7.78
N ASP A 85 8.02 -25.93 -7.13
CA ASP A 85 8.63 -27.24 -7.39
C ASP A 85 8.34 -27.72 -8.82
N ALA A 86 7.09 -27.56 -9.28
CA ALA A 86 6.70 -27.92 -10.65
C ALA A 86 7.44 -27.10 -11.72
N GLU A 87 7.88 -25.88 -11.39
CA GLU A 87 8.67 -25.00 -12.26
C GLU A 87 10.19 -25.20 -12.10
N GLY A 88 10.61 -26.05 -11.17
CA GLY A 88 12.03 -26.28 -10.87
C GLY A 88 12.73 -25.04 -10.31
N ILE A 89 12.02 -24.24 -9.51
CA ILE A 89 12.55 -23.05 -8.83
C ILE A 89 13.00 -23.44 -7.43
N GLU A 90 14.23 -23.09 -7.07
CA GLU A 90 14.78 -23.33 -5.72
C GLU A 90 13.87 -22.65 -4.69
N ASN A 91 13.42 -23.44 -3.70
CA ASN A 91 12.57 -22.91 -2.64
C ASN A 91 12.77 -23.67 -1.31
N ARG A 92 12.43 -23.02 -0.20
CA ARG A 92 12.50 -23.56 1.16
C ARG A 92 11.31 -23.06 1.96
N VAL A 93 10.72 -23.95 2.77
CA VAL A 93 9.70 -23.63 3.76
C VAL A 93 10.35 -23.69 5.15
N PHE A 94 10.06 -22.69 5.97
CA PHE A 94 10.57 -22.56 7.33
C PHE A 94 9.38 -22.55 8.29
N GLU A 95 9.03 -23.71 8.83
CA GLU A 95 8.04 -23.80 9.91
C GLU A 95 8.73 -23.45 11.23
N TYR A 96 8.44 -22.26 11.77
CA TYR A 96 9.06 -21.78 13.00
C TYR A 96 8.19 -22.05 14.24
N THR A 97 6.89 -22.33 14.04
CA THR A 97 5.94 -22.78 15.03
C THR A 97 4.90 -23.68 14.32
N PRO A 98 4.30 -24.68 15.00
CA PRO A 98 3.36 -25.59 14.35
C PRO A 98 2.24 -24.87 13.58
N GLY A 99 2.16 -25.13 12.27
CA GLY A 99 1.20 -24.53 11.36
C GLY A 99 1.57 -23.15 10.82
N ARG A 100 2.62 -22.50 11.35
CA ARG A 100 3.08 -21.17 10.95
C ARG A 100 4.41 -21.27 10.24
N ALA A 101 4.47 -20.82 9.02
CA ALA A 101 5.63 -20.98 8.19
C ALA A 101 5.81 -19.82 7.20
N ASP A 102 7.07 -19.56 6.88
CA ASP A 102 7.48 -18.69 5.78
C ASP A 102 7.98 -19.54 4.63
N LEU A 103 7.88 -18.99 3.41
CA LEU A 103 8.44 -19.61 2.21
C LEU A 103 9.37 -18.63 1.50
N TRP A 104 10.58 -19.07 1.24
CA TRP A 104 11.56 -18.38 0.41
C TRP A 104 11.79 -19.15 -0.87
N ALA A 105 11.89 -18.44 -2.01
CA ALA A 105 12.30 -19.00 -3.28
C ALA A 105 13.24 -18.04 -4.02
N ARG A 106 14.11 -18.57 -4.86
CA ARG A 106 15.08 -17.78 -5.61
C ARG A 106 15.13 -18.16 -7.09
N LEU A 107 15.05 -17.13 -7.92
CA LEU A 107 15.43 -17.20 -9.32
C LEU A 107 16.78 -16.50 -9.47
N PRO A 108 17.88 -17.25 -9.73
CA PRO A 108 19.21 -16.69 -9.78
C PRO A 108 19.43 -15.82 -11.01
N HIS A 109 20.29 -14.82 -10.90
CA HIS A 109 20.78 -14.05 -12.04
C HIS A 109 21.48 -14.96 -13.07
N THR A 110 21.48 -14.52 -14.31
CA THR A 110 22.05 -15.25 -15.45
C THR A 110 23.14 -14.45 -16.17
N ILE A 111 23.37 -13.22 -15.75
CA ILE A 111 24.32 -12.27 -16.34
C ILE A 111 25.24 -11.71 -15.26
N GLU A 112 26.53 -11.65 -15.56
CA GLU A 112 27.55 -11.03 -14.70
C GLU A 112 27.96 -9.63 -15.20
N PRO A 113 28.40 -8.72 -14.31
CA PRO A 113 28.43 -8.88 -12.86
C PRO A 113 27.02 -8.79 -12.26
N ALA A 114 26.76 -9.61 -11.24
CA ALA A 114 25.48 -9.60 -10.53
C ALA A 114 25.28 -8.30 -9.75
N ARG A 115 24.07 -7.74 -9.80
CA ARG A 115 23.62 -6.67 -8.92
C ARG A 115 22.92 -7.24 -7.68
N ARG A 116 22.71 -6.39 -6.67
CA ARG A 116 21.99 -6.76 -5.45
C ARG A 116 20.57 -7.24 -5.79
N PRO A 117 20.02 -8.24 -5.06
CA PRO A 117 18.71 -8.84 -5.35
C PRO A 117 17.54 -7.85 -5.27
N VAL A 118 16.42 -8.25 -5.89
CA VAL A 118 15.08 -7.69 -5.65
C VAL A 118 14.21 -8.75 -4.98
N VAL A 119 13.48 -8.35 -3.93
CA VAL A 119 12.55 -9.21 -3.20
C VAL A 119 11.13 -8.87 -3.60
N LEU A 120 10.32 -9.88 -3.87
CA LEU A 120 8.86 -9.82 -4.02
C LEU A 120 8.28 -10.45 -2.76
N LEU A 121 7.91 -9.60 -1.80
CA LEU A 121 7.39 -9.99 -0.50
C LEU A 121 5.86 -10.06 -0.56
N ASN A 122 5.27 -11.03 0.11
CA ASN A 122 3.84 -11.05 0.41
C ASN A 122 3.59 -11.80 1.72
N HIS A 123 2.58 -11.37 2.49
CA HIS A 123 2.11 -12.14 3.62
C HIS A 123 1.04 -13.15 3.19
N MET A 124 0.88 -14.21 3.98
CA MET A 124 -0.03 -15.31 3.64
C MET A 124 -1.27 -15.35 4.55
N ASP A 125 -1.19 -14.77 5.73
CA ASP A 125 -2.31 -14.69 6.66
C ASP A 125 -3.34 -13.65 6.22
N VAL A 126 -4.50 -13.71 6.83
CA VAL A 126 -5.61 -12.79 6.59
C VAL A 126 -6.39 -12.57 7.89
N VAL A 127 -7.01 -11.41 8.05
CA VAL A 127 -7.85 -11.11 9.20
C VAL A 127 -9.09 -12.01 9.27
N THR A 128 -9.73 -12.03 10.43
CA THR A 128 -10.98 -12.77 10.66
C THR A 128 -12.13 -12.28 9.78
N SER A 129 -13.09 -13.13 9.53
CA SER A 129 -14.33 -12.81 8.81
C SER A 129 -15.52 -13.50 9.44
N ASP A 130 -16.70 -12.87 9.43
CA ASP A 130 -17.96 -13.49 9.79
C ASP A 130 -18.72 -13.92 8.53
N PRO A 131 -18.76 -15.22 8.19
CA PRO A 131 -19.41 -15.69 6.97
C PRO A 131 -20.89 -15.31 6.85
N SER A 132 -21.56 -14.99 7.95
CA SER A 132 -22.98 -14.60 7.96
C SER A 132 -23.24 -13.24 7.33
N HIS A 133 -22.21 -12.40 7.20
CA HIS A 133 -22.30 -11.08 6.59
C HIS A 133 -21.92 -11.08 5.09
N TRP A 134 -21.40 -12.20 4.59
CA TRP A 134 -20.91 -12.29 3.20
C TRP A 134 -21.96 -12.81 2.24
N LYS A 135 -22.01 -12.25 1.03
CA LYS A 135 -22.85 -12.74 -0.09
C LYS A 135 -22.49 -14.16 -0.52
N VAL A 136 -21.20 -14.48 -0.46
CA VAL A 136 -20.64 -15.81 -0.72
C VAL A 136 -19.62 -16.14 0.37
N PRO A 137 -19.41 -17.42 0.73
CA PRO A 137 -18.47 -17.75 1.81
C PRO A 137 -17.07 -17.15 1.53
N PRO A 138 -16.40 -16.56 2.56
CA PRO A 138 -15.13 -15.82 2.40
C PRO A 138 -13.97 -16.65 1.86
N PHE A 139 -14.04 -17.98 1.95
CA PHE A 139 -13.04 -18.90 1.39
C PHE A 139 -13.60 -19.78 0.27
N SER A 140 -14.62 -19.29 -0.46
CA SER A 140 -15.18 -20.02 -1.62
C SER A 140 -14.35 -19.87 -2.90
N GLY A 141 -13.64 -18.76 -3.07
CA GLY A 141 -13.00 -18.39 -4.33
C GLY A 141 -14.02 -18.31 -5.49
N ALA A 142 -15.24 -17.86 -5.18
CA ALA A 142 -16.32 -17.77 -6.16
C ALA A 142 -16.17 -16.51 -7.03
N ILE A 143 -16.49 -16.66 -8.33
CA ILE A 143 -16.63 -15.53 -9.23
C ILE A 143 -18.11 -15.22 -9.39
N VAL A 144 -18.52 -14.02 -9.02
CA VAL A 144 -19.88 -13.51 -9.13
C VAL A 144 -19.81 -12.10 -9.72
N ASP A 145 -20.59 -11.83 -10.76
CA ASP A 145 -20.67 -10.53 -11.44
C ASP A 145 -19.28 -9.96 -11.82
N ASP A 146 -18.41 -10.79 -12.38
CA ASP A 146 -17.03 -10.49 -12.79
C ASP A 146 -16.09 -10.12 -11.62
N TYR A 147 -16.47 -10.39 -10.38
CA TYR A 147 -15.62 -10.28 -9.20
C TYR A 147 -15.27 -11.65 -8.63
N LEU A 148 -14.00 -11.81 -8.28
CA LEU A 148 -13.53 -12.92 -7.46
C LEU A 148 -13.62 -12.49 -5.99
N TYR A 149 -14.47 -13.18 -5.24
CA TYR A 149 -14.68 -12.94 -3.81
C TYR A 149 -13.77 -13.81 -2.96
N GLY A 150 -13.24 -13.23 -1.90
CA GLY A 150 -12.50 -13.96 -0.89
C GLY A 150 -11.84 -13.04 0.12
N ARG A 151 -11.69 -13.49 1.36
CA ARG A 151 -10.86 -12.84 2.35
C ARG A 151 -9.39 -12.90 1.88
N GLY A 152 -8.72 -11.74 1.84
CA GLY A 152 -7.40 -11.58 1.22
C GLY A 152 -7.46 -11.20 -0.28
N ALA A 153 -8.65 -10.86 -0.82
CA ALA A 153 -8.78 -10.47 -2.22
C ALA A 153 -8.13 -9.12 -2.52
N GLN A 154 -8.02 -8.25 -1.52
CA GLN A 154 -7.31 -6.97 -1.57
C GLN A 154 -6.02 -7.02 -0.76
N ASP A 155 -6.04 -7.69 0.39
CA ASP A 155 -4.97 -7.74 1.38
C ASP A 155 -4.62 -9.19 1.75
N MET A 156 -3.47 -9.77 1.25
CA MET A 156 -2.80 -9.40 -0.01
C MET A 156 -2.60 -10.64 -0.89
N LYS A 157 -3.55 -11.62 -0.82
CA LYS A 157 -3.42 -12.87 -1.61
C LYS A 157 -3.40 -12.63 -3.12
N ASN A 158 -4.09 -11.58 -3.62
CA ASN A 158 -4.05 -11.15 -5.02
C ASN A 158 -2.61 -10.79 -5.43
N GLU A 159 -1.90 -10.01 -4.62
CA GLU A 159 -0.53 -9.59 -4.90
C GLU A 159 0.43 -10.75 -4.74
N GLY A 160 0.22 -11.64 -3.75
CA GLY A 160 0.98 -12.88 -3.62
C GLY A 160 0.95 -13.73 -4.89
N ILE A 161 -0.22 -13.84 -5.55
CA ILE A 161 -0.33 -14.52 -6.85
C ILE A 161 0.38 -13.74 -7.97
N ALA A 162 0.32 -12.40 -7.97
CA ALA A 162 1.05 -11.62 -8.98
C ALA A 162 2.57 -11.80 -8.81
N HIS A 163 3.09 -11.79 -7.59
CA HIS A 163 4.50 -12.02 -7.26
C HIS A 163 4.96 -13.41 -7.71
N LEU A 164 4.19 -14.45 -7.38
CA LEU A 164 4.46 -15.82 -7.83
C LEU A 164 4.47 -15.91 -9.37
N LEU A 165 3.41 -15.39 -10.02
CA LEU A 165 3.27 -15.47 -11.46
C LEU A 165 4.41 -14.76 -12.19
N VAL A 166 4.82 -13.57 -11.72
CA VAL A 166 5.97 -12.84 -12.26
C VAL A 166 7.25 -13.66 -12.13
N THR A 167 7.49 -14.27 -10.98
CA THR A 167 8.65 -15.14 -10.77
C THR A 167 8.67 -16.31 -11.78
N ILE A 168 7.51 -16.92 -12.02
CA ILE A 168 7.38 -18.03 -13.00
C ILE A 168 7.53 -17.52 -14.43
N MET A 169 6.97 -16.37 -14.78
CA MET A 169 7.14 -15.77 -16.10
C MET A 169 8.61 -15.51 -16.39
N LEU A 170 9.36 -14.93 -15.46
CA LEU A 170 10.80 -14.70 -15.60
C LEU A 170 11.55 -16.02 -15.94
N ARG A 171 11.18 -17.10 -15.26
CA ARG A 171 11.75 -18.43 -15.49
C ARG A 171 11.37 -18.99 -16.87
N ARG A 172 10.06 -19.00 -17.21
CA ARG A 172 9.55 -19.59 -18.45
C ARG A 172 9.98 -18.82 -19.68
N GLU A 173 10.02 -17.49 -19.62
CA GLU A 173 10.45 -16.60 -20.70
C GLU A 173 11.98 -16.50 -20.80
N LYS A 174 12.72 -17.16 -19.90
CA LYS A 174 14.19 -17.16 -19.86
C LYS A 174 14.78 -15.75 -19.89
N VAL A 175 14.19 -14.86 -19.07
CA VAL A 175 14.61 -13.46 -19.02
C VAL A 175 16.07 -13.37 -18.57
N PRO A 176 16.92 -12.61 -19.27
CA PRO A 176 18.32 -12.45 -18.89
C PRO A 176 18.44 -11.54 -17.66
N LEU A 177 18.54 -12.14 -16.47
CA LEU A 177 18.57 -11.44 -15.19
C LEU A 177 19.99 -11.05 -14.81
N ASP A 178 20.20 -9.81 -14.36
CA ASP A 178 21.45 -9.30 -13.80
C ASP A 178 21.40 -9.13 -12.27
N ARG A 179 20.33 -9.61 -11.62
CA ARG A 179 20.17 -9.75 -10.18
C ARG A 179 19.26 -10.93 -9.85
N ASP A 180 19.45 -11.51 -8.69
CA ASP A 180 18.53 -12.52 -8.19
C ASP A 180 17.14 -11.89 -7.96
N VAL A 181 16.11 -12.66 -8.29
CA VAL A 181 14.72 -12.35 -7.89
C VAL A 181 14.32 -13.33 -6.80
N ILE A 182 13.98 -12.79 -5.64
CA ILE A 182 13.60 -13.57 -4.47
C ILE A 182 12.08 -13.43 -4.30
N PHE A 183 11.36 -14.55 -4.30
CA PHE A 183 9.97 -14.61 -3.88
C PHE A 183 9.95 -14.98 -2.40
N LEU A 184 9.28 -14.16 -1.60
CA LEU A 184 9.21 -14.32 -0.15
C LEU A 184 7.76 -14.24 0.30
N ALA A 185 7.22 -15.34 0.85
CA ALA A 185 5.89 -15.38 1.43
C ALA A 185 6.04 -15.57 2.94
N VAL A 186 5.56 -14.60 3.71
CA VAL A 186 5.72 -14.54 5.17
C VAL A 186 4.40 -14.74 5.89
N SER A 187 4.45 -14.88 7.18
CA SER A 187 3.33 -15.16 8.05
C SER A 187 3.23 -14.11 9.15
N ASP A 188 1.99 -13.94 9.69
CA ASP A 188 1.71 -13.15 10.87
C ASP A 188 1.79 -11.62 10.67
N GLU A 189 1.61 -11.13 9.45
CA GLU A 189 1.59 -9.70 9.19
C GLU A 189 0.46 -9.01 9.94
N GLU A 190 -0.73 -9.59 9.85
CA GLU A 190 -2.01 -9.07 10.37
C GLU A 190 -2.08 -8.93 11.91
N VAL A 191 -1.05 -9.44 12.62
CA VAL A 191 -0.98 -9.35 14.09
C VAL A 191 0.33 -8.76 14.57
N ASP A 192 1.47 -9.44 14.39
CA ASP A 192 2.75 -9.04 14.99
C ASP A 192 3.96 -9.10 14.03
N SER A 193 3.79 -9.56 12.77
CA SER A 193 4.87 -9.78 11.78
C SER A 193 5.95 -10.76 12.28
N THR A 194 5.56 -11.75 13.10
CA THR A 194 6.49 -12.68 13.76
C THR A 194 7.29 -13.50 12.75
N GLY A 195 6.69 -13.89 11.61
CA GLY A 195 7.37 -14.61 10.53
C GLY A 195 8.52 -13.82 9.94
N THR A 196 8.26 -12.58 9.54
CA THR A 196 9.27 -11.65 9.04
C THR A 196 10.41 -11.44 10.05
N GLU A 197 10.08 -11.24 11.34
CA GLU A 197 11.11 -11.07 12.38
C GLU A 197 11.94 -12.34 12.57
N TRP A 198 11.28 -13.50 12.59
CA TRP A 198 11.97 -14.78 12.70
C TRP A 198 12.92 -15.02 11.52
N LEU A 199 12.46 -14.75 10.30
CA LEU A 199 13.27 -14.90 9.09
C LEU A 199 14.49 -13.99 9.13
N ILE A 200 14.34 -12.73 9.50
CA ILE A 200 15.46 -11.79 9.62
C ILE A 200 16.46 -12.23 10.71
N ALA A 201 15.96 -12.76 11.83
CA ALA A 201 16.81 -13.20 12.93
C ALA A 201 17.61 -14.47 12.60
N HIS A 202 17.04 -15.39 11.79
CA HIS A 202 17.61 -16.72 11.61
C HIS A 202 18.06 -17.03 10.17
N GLN A 203 17.53 -16.32 9.16
CA GLN A 203 17.73 -16.62 7.75
C GLN A 203 18.07 -15.38 6.91
N ARG A 204 18.55 -14.32 7.52
CA ARG A 204 18.84 -13.02 6.85
C ARG A 204 19.69 -13.15 5.60
N ASP A 205 20.63 -14.09 5.59
CA ASP A 205 21.53 -14.33 4.45
C ASP A 205 20.79 -14.71 3.16
N LEU A 206 19.57 -15.25 3.28
CA LEU A 206 18.71 -15.59 2.15
C LEU A 206 18.23 -14.36 1.38
N LEU A 207 18.24 -13.18 2.00
CA LEU A 207 17.92 -11.91 1.33
C LEU A 207 19.06 -11.41 0.42
N GLY A 208 20.28 -12.01 0.53
CA GLY A 208 21.41 -11.71 -0.34
C GLY A 208 21.81 -10.22 -0.35
N ASN A 209 21.62 -9.49 0.74
CA ASN A 209 21.81 -8.04 0.82
C ASN A 209 20.97 -7.29 -0.23
N ALA A 210 19.69 -7.61 -0.36
CA ALA A 210 18.77 -7.06 -1.35
C ALA A 210 18.82 -5.53 -1.44
N GLU A 211 18.68 -5.00 -2.66
CA GLU A 211 18.62 -3.56 -2.91
C GLU A 211 17.17 -3.05 -2.84
N PHE A 212 16.26 -3.83 -3.40
CA PHE A 212 14.85 -3.49 -3.54
C PHE A 212 13.96 -4.56 -2.93
N LEU A 213 12.82 -4.10 -2.42
CA LEU A 213 11.71 -4.96 -2.00
C LEU A 213 10.40 -4.34 -2.48
N ILE A 214 9.54 -5.16 -3.06
CA ILE A 214 8.17 -4.84 -3.42
C ILE A 214 7.27 -5.66 -2.51
N ASN A 215 6.41 -4.97 -1.75
CA ASN A 215 5.44 -5.54 -0.84
C ASN A 215 4.05 -4.97 -1.15
N GLU A 216 3.09 -5.31 -0.32
CA GLU A 216 1.76 -4.70 -0.31
C GLU A 216 1.80 -3.20 -0.09
N GLY A 217 0.64 -2.58 -0.27
CA GLY A 217 0.47 -1.14 -0.12
C GLY A 217 0.52 -0.40 -1.44
N GLY A 218 0.31 0.90 -1.35
CA GLY A 218 0.03 1.70 -2.53
C GLY A 218 -1.42 1.55 -2.98
N MET A 219 -2.01 2.65 -3.37
CA MET A 219 -3.42 2.71 -3.70
C MET A 219 -3.62 3.28 -5.09
N ASN A 220 -4.19 2.48 -6.00
CA ASN A 220 -4.43 2.88 -7.39
C ASN A 220 -5.91 3.13 -7.60
N ILE A 221 -6.38 4.30 -7.20
CA ILE A 221 -7.81 4.62 -7.22
C ILE A 221 -8.26 5.00 -8.63
N ARG A 222 -9.31 4.32 -9.10
CA ARG A 222 -10.03 4.65 -10.32
C ARG A 222 -11.48 5.08 -10.02
N ASP A 223 -12.02 5.91 -10.89
CA ASP A 223 -13.47 6.07 -11.06
C ASP A 223 -13.93 5.32 -12.32
N ASN A 224 -15.17 5.54 -12.72
CA ASN A 224 -15.73 4.87 -13.92
C ASN A 224 -15.08 5.32 -15.23
N THR A 225 -14.26 6.36 -15.23
CA THR A 225 -13.72 7.00 -16.43
C THR A 225 -12.20 6.90 -16.54
N ARG A 226 -11.48 6.90 -15.41
CA ARG A 226 -10.01 6.93 -15.41
C ARG A 226 -9.43 6.48 -14.07
N VAL A 227 -8.15 6.12 -14.11
CA VAL A 227 -7.32 6.01 -12.90
C VAL A 227 -6.93 7.41 -12.45
N LYS A 228 -7.23 7.77 -11.21
CA LYS A 228 -6.98 9.11 -10.66
C LYS A 228 -5.51 9.33 -10.33
N TYR A 229 -4.88 8.32 -9.76
CA TYR A 229 -3.47 8.27 -9.41
C TYR A 229 -3.01 6.84 -9.21
N ILE A 230 -1.72 6.63 -9.32
CA ILE A 230 -1.00 5.43 -8.90
C ILE A 230 -0.22 5.80 -7.65
N GLY A 231 -0.61 5.25 -6.53
CA GLY A 231 0.06 5.44 -5.25
C GLY A 231 1.14 4.38 -5.05
N VAL A 232 2.30 4.80 -4.58
CA VAL A 232 3.38 3.89 -4.17
C VAL A 232 3.65 4.15 -2.70
N ASP A 233 3.47 3.16 -1.87
CA ASP A 233 3.74 3.31 -0.44
C ASP A 233 5.24 3.34 -0.20
N VAL A 234 5.71 4.46 0.27
CA VAL A 234 7.13 4.68 0.52
C VAL A 234 7.44 4.87 2.00
N GLY A 235 6.42 4.98 2.85
CA GLY A 235 6.61 5.20 4.27
C GLY A 235 5.33 5.01 5.08
N GLU A 236 5.49 4.78 6.36
CA GLU A 236 4.42 4.45 7.28
C GLU A 236 4.50 5.27 8.55
N LYS A 237 3.35 5.42 9.23
CA LYS A 237 3.31 5.88 10.61
C LYS A 237 3.67 4.71 11.53
N SER A 238 4.08 5.03 12.76
CA SER A 238 4.42 4.01 13.75
C SER A 238 3.42 4.01 14.90
N PRO A 239 2.91 2.85 15.34
CA PRO A 239 2.05 2.76 16.49
C PRO A 239 2.84 3.03 17.78
N LEU A 240 2.23 3.81 18.66
CA LEU A 240 2.64 3.98 20.05
C LEU A 240 1.38 3.77 20.91
N TRP A 241 1.08 2.52 21.21
CA TRP A 241 -0.08 2.19 22.03
C TRP A 241 0.17 2.53 23.48
N LEU A 242 -0.73 3.31 24.07
CA LEU A 242 -0.58 3.81 25.42
C LEU A 242 -1.72 3.34 26.32
N HIS A 243 -1.37 3.03 27.57
CA HIS A 243 -2.32 2.76 28.63
C HIS A 243 -2.35 3.94 29.60
N VAL A 244 -3.54 4.51 29.78
CA VAL A 244 -3.80 5.65 30.67
C VAL A 244 -4.55 5.13 31.89
N VAL A 245 -3.99 5.30 33.09
CA VAL A 245 -4.63 4.89 34.36
C VAL A 245 -4.78 6.09 35.26
N ALA A 246 -6.02 6.35 35.68
CA ALA A 246 -6.33 7.34 36.70
C ALA A 246 -6.58 6.63 38.04
N HIS A 247 -5.96 7.15 39.07
CA HIS A 247 -6.14 6.70 40.46
C HIS A 247 -6.98 7.69 41.26
N GLY A 248 -7.83 7.19 42.14
CA GLY A 248 -8.70 8.01 42.96
C GLY A 248 -9.25 7.27 44.17
N ARG A 249 -9.88 7.98 45.04
CA ARG A 249 -10.50 7.39 46.23
C ARG A 249 -11.72 6.56 45.82
N PRO A 250 -11.78 5.27 46.21
CA PRO A 250 -12.96 4.44 45.98
C PRO A 250 -14.09 4.80 46.96
N GLY A 251 -15.32 4.43 46.59
CA GLY A 251 -16.47 4.70 47.47
C GLY A 251 -17.79 4.15 46.98
N HIS A 252 -18.84 4.46 47.71
CA HIS A 252 -20.21 4.08 47.37
C HIS A 252 -20.74 5.06 46.29
N GLY A 253 -21.34 4.53 45.23
CA GLY A 253 -21.82 5.33 44.09
C GLY A 253 -22.87 6.41 44.45
N SER A 254 -23.61 6.24 45.56
CA SER A 254 -24.56 7.24 46.03
C SER A 254 -23.90 8.46 46.71
N VAL A 255 -22.57 8.43 46.94
CA VAL A 255 -21.81 9.53 47.52
C VAL A 255 -20.82 10.04 46.46
N PRO A 256 -21.15 11.05 45.65
CA PRO A 256 -20.29 11.53 44.60
C PRO A 256 -18.94 12.02 45.12
N LEU A 257 -17.86 11.56 44.54
CA LEU A 257 -16.48 11.97 44.84
C LEU A 257 -15.93 12.74 43.64
N ALA A 258 -15.64 14.02 43.83
CA ALA A 258 -15.11 14.88 42.75
C ALA A 258 -13.73 14.40 42.23
N ASP A 259 -12.94 13.81 43.13
CA ASP A 259 -11.58 13.31 42.87
C ASP A 259 -11.53 11.79 42.60
N SER A 260 -12.66 11.19 42.26
CA SER A 260 -12.74 9.77 41.90
C SER A 260 -11.92 9.44 40.65
N ALA A 261 -11.43 8.21 40.55
CA ALA A 261 -10.65 7.75 39.39
C ALA A 261 -11.40 7.94 38.04
N PRO A 262 -12.71 7.60 37.90
CA PRO A 262 -13.46 7.90 36.67
C PRO A 262 -13.51 9.37 36.31
N ASN A 263 -13.73 10.27 37.29
CA ASN A 263 -13.77 11.71 37.03
C ASN A 263 -12.41 12.26 36.56
N ARG A 264 -11.30 11.80 37.18
CA ARG A 264 -9.94 12.15 36.75
C ARG A 264 -9.66 11.66 35.34
N LEU A 265 -10.02 10.41 35.02
CA LEU A 265 -9.85 9.84 33.68
C LEU A 265 -10.60 10.67 32.64
N ILE A 266 -11.88 11.02 32.88
CA ILE A 266 -12.68 11.86 31.98
C ILE A 266 -11.99 13.21 31.72
N VAL A 267 -11.45 13.86 32.78
CA VAL A 267 -10.73 15.12 32.64
C VAL A 267 -9.44 14.94 31.82
N ALA A 268 -8.67 13.90 32.09
CA ALA A 268 -7.46 13.57 31.36
C ALA A 268 -7.73 13.32 29.88
N LEU A 269 -8.69 12.46 29.57
CA LEU A 269 -9.08 12.16 28.19
C LEU A 269 -9.64 13.39 27.45
N ASN A 270 -10.36 14.26 28.14
CA ASN A 270 -10.86 15.52 27.56
C ASN A 270 -9.68 16.46 27.20
N ARG A 271 -8.66 16.54 28.03
CA ARG A 271 -7.44 17.29 27.73
C ARG A 271 -6.67 16.70 26.54
N ILE A 272 -6.53 15.36 26.49
CA ILE A 272 -5.91 14.66 25.35
C ILE A 272 -6.71 14.92 24.08
N ARG A 273 -8.03 14.81 24.11
CA ARG A 273 -8.89 15.06 22.94
C ARG A 273 -8.85 16.50 22.44
N ALA A 274 -8.61 17.46 23.35
CA ALA A 274 -8.47 18.87 23.01
C ALA A 274 -7.03 19.24 22.57
N TYR A 275 -6.09 18.32 22.68
CA TYR A 275 -4.73 18.51 22.19
C TYR A 275 -4.67 18.24 20.70
N HIS A 276 -4.22 19.20 19.93
CA HIS A 276 -4.02 19.11 18.48
C HIS A 276 -2.52 19.03 18.21
N PRO A 277 -1.98 17.86 17.85
CA PRO A 277 -0.59 17.76 17.44
C PRO A 277 -0.29 18.69 16.26
N PRO A 278 0.86 19.38 16.24
CA PRO A 278 1.19 20.33 15.19
C PRO A 278 1.31 19.66 13.82
N ILE A 279 1.04 20.43 12.74
CA ILE A 279 1.28 19.98 11.37
C ILE A 279 2.78 19.70 11.17
N LYS A 280 3.07 18.53 10.60
CA LYS A 280 4.38 18.14 10.08
C LYS A 280 4.27 17.80 8.61
N LEU A 281 4.79 18.67 7.76
CA LEU A 281 4.76 18.46 6.32
C LEU A 281 6.00 17.66 5.88
N LEU A 282 5.80 16.37 5.59
CA LEU A 282 6.83 15.51 5.01
C LEU A 282 6.93 15.76 3.50
N PRO A 283 8.14 15.67 2.88
CA PRO A 283 8.29 15.83 1.44
C PRO A 283 7.40 14.89 0.60
N ILE A 284 7.26 13.63 1.03
CA ILE A 284 6.41 12.63 0.37
C ILE A 284 4.93 13.02 0.43
N VAL A 285 4.46 13.59 1.55
CA VAL A 285 3.08 14.08 1.71
C VAL A 285 2.85 15.34 0.88
N GLU A 286 3.83 16.25 0.80
CA GLU A 286 3.75 17.42 -0.09
C GLU A 286 3.61 16.99 -1.56
N GLU A 287 4.36 15.96 -2.00
CA GLU A 287 4.28 15.42 -3.36
C GLU A 287 2.93 14.75 -3.62
N PHE A 288 2.45 13.91 -2.69
CA PHE A 288 1.14 13.27 -2.77
C PHE A 288 0.02 14.29 -2.92
N LEU A 289 -0.10 15.25 -2.01
CA LEU A 289 -1.16 16.26 -2.04
C LEU A 289 -1.11 17.11 -3.31
N ARG A 290 0.10 17.45 -3.79
CA ARG A 290 0.27 18.16 -5.06
C ARG A 290 -0.26 17.34 -6.24
N ALA A 291 -0.03 16.04 -6.26
CA ALA A 291 -0.56 15.14 -7.30
C ALA A 291 -2.09 15.02 -7.24
N GLN A 292 -2.69 15.16 -6.05
CA GLN A 292 -4.14 15.14 -5.87
C GLN A 292 -4.83 16.46 -6.25
N ALA A 293 -4.11 17.57 -6.34
CA ALA A 293 -4.70 18.87 -6.62
C ALA A 293 -5.66 18.92 -7.83
N PRO A 294 -5.45 18.22 -8.95
CA PRO A 294 -6.39 18.20 -10.07
C PRO A 294 -7.73 17.52 -9.75
N ASN A 295 -7.80 16.71 -8.70
CA ASN A 295 -8.98 15.96 -8.30
C ASN A 295 -9.81 16.68 -7.22
N GLU A 296 -9.33 17.82 -6.73
CA GLU A 296 -9.90 18.57 -5.61
C GLU A 296 -10.71 19.80 -6.05
N PRO A 297 -11.67 20.26 -5.23
CA PRO A 297 -12.32 21.55 -5.44
C PRO A 297 -11.31 22.70 -5.50
N PRO A 298 -11.58 23.80 -6.26
CA PRO A 298 -10.61 24.86 -6.54
C PRO A 298 -9.88 25.44 -5.32
N ALA A 299 -10.59 25.63 -4.20
CA ALA A 299 -9.99 26.17 -2.96
C ALA A 299 -8.96 25.21 -2.36
N ARG A 300 -9.32 23.92 -2.21
CA ARG A 300 -8.40 22.89 -1.69
C ARG A 300 -7.27 22.61 -2.67
N ALA A 301 -7.55 22.58 -3.97
CA ALA A 301 -6.55 22.44 -5.02
C ALA A 301 -5.47 23.52 -4.95
N ALA A 302 -5.83 24.77 -4.60
CA ALA A 302 -4.88 25.86 -4.42
C ALA A 302 -3.93 25.60 -3.23
N HIS A 303 -4.44 25.10 -2.11
CA HIS A 303 -3.66 24.67 -0.95
C HIS A 303 -2.70 23.52 -1.33
N PHE A 304 -3.20 22.47 -1.98
CA PHE A 304 -2.43 21.29 -2.36
C PHE A 304 -1.29 21.61 -3.34
N ARG A 305 -1.44 22.60 -4.22
CA ARG A 305 -0.36 23.07 -5.08
C ARG A 305 0.75 23.79 -4.34
N ASN A 306 0.47 24.37 -3.16
CA ASN A 306 1.44 25.13 -2.37
C ASN A 306 1.30 24.83 -0.87
N MET A 307 1.61 23.59 -0.51
CA MET A 307 1.47 23.11 0.87
C MET A 307 2.34 23.89 1.86
N ARG A 308 3.54 24.33 1.46
CA ARG A 308 4.44 25.13 2.32
C ARG A 308 3.82 26.44 2.76
N GLN A 309 2.90 27.01 1.98
CA GLN A 309 2.13 28.18 2.34
C GLN A 309 0.85 27.81 3.07
N ALA A 310 0.16 26.75 2.59
CA ALA A 310 -1.13 26.31 3.13
C ALA A 310 -1.07 25.94 4.61
N ILE A 311 0.03 25.34 5.09
CA ILE A 311 0.21 24.97 6.51
C ILE A 311 0.19 26.17 7.48
N TRP A 312 0.31 27.39 6.97
CA TRP A 312 0.22 28.62 7.76
C TRP A 312 -1.18 29.27 7.69
N ASP A 313 -2.06 28.80 6.81
CA ASP A 313 -3.45 29.25 6.72
C ASP A 313 -4.29 28.62 7.84
N LYS A 314 -4.88 29.45 8.68
CA LYS A 314 -5.69 28.99 9.83
C LYS A 314 -6.96 28.21 9.40
N ASN A 315 -7.50 28.46 8.20
CA ASN A 315 -8.63 27.69 7.69
C ASN A 315 -8.17 26.29 7.27
N PHE A 316 -7.02 26.21 6.59
CA PHE A 316 -6.43 24.94 6.23
C PHE A 316 -6.00 24.12 7.45
N GLN A 317 -5.42 24.74 8.47
CA GLN A 317 -5.09 24.08 9.74
C GLN A 317 -6.34 23.44 10.37
N ARG A 318 -7.45 24.18 10.46
CA ARG A 318 -8.72 23.65 10.98
C ARG A 318 -9.32 22.57 10.07
N GLU A 319 -9.13 22.67 8.76
CA GLU A 319 -9.55 21.64 7.81
C GLU A 319 -8.73 20.37 8.00
N SER A 320 -7.41 20.48 8.14
CA SER A 320 -6.53 19.32 8.33
C SER A 320 -6.80 18.53 9.62
N GLU A 321 -7.29 19.19 10.66
CA GLU A 321 -7.70 18.53 11.90
C GLU A 321 -9.02 17.75 11.78
N ARG A 322 -9.92 18.15 10.85
CA ARG A 322 -11.26 17.61 10.71
C ARG A 322 -11.42 16.63 9.56
N ASN A 323 -10.60 16.76 8.55
CA ASN A 323 -10.59 15.84 7.42
C ASN A 323 -9.70 14.64 7.75
N GLU A 324 -10.25 13.45 7.77
CA GLU A 324 -9.58 12.22 8.20
C GLU A 324 -8.28 11.98 7.44
N THR A 325 -8.29 12.13 6.12
CA THR A 325 -7.10 11.94 5.27
C THR A 325 -6.01 12.96 5.57
N LEU A 326 -6.36 14.26 5.63
CA LEU A 326 -5.39 15.31 5.96
C LEU A 326 -4.87 15.18 7.38
N ASN A 327 -5.73 14.71 8.29
CA ASN A 327 -5.34 14.52 9.69
C ASN A 327 -4.22 13.47 9.81
N TYR A 328 -4.40 12.27 9.27
CA TYR A 328 -3.35 11.25 9.40
C TYR A 328 -2.09 11.57 8.59
N LEU A 329 -2.21 12.26 7.46
CA LEU A 329 -1.07 12.65 6.62
C LEU A 329 -0.20 13.74 7.25
N LEU A 330 -0.80 14.66 8.01
CA LEU A 330 -0.14 15.89 8.47
C LEU A 330 0.10 15.95 9.97
N HIS A 331 -0.51 15.05 10.76
CA HIS A 331 -0.44 15.08 12.21
C HIS A 331 -0.08 13.71 12.80
N ASN A 332 0.57 13.70 13.97
CA ASN A 332 0.47 12.55 14.85
C ASN A 332 -0.99 12.40 15.27
N THR A 333 -1.53 11.19 15.28
CA THR A 333 -2.94 10.96 15.59
C THR A 333 -3.11 10.23 16.91
N ILE A 334 -4.23 10.48 17.60
CA ILE A 334 -4.56 9.87 18.88
C ILE A 334 -6.02 9.44 18.82
N SER A 335 -6.25 8.14 18.97
CA SER A 335 -7.59 7.54 19.07
C SER A 335 -7.78 6.91 20.44
N ILE A 336 -8.90 7.21 21.11
CA ILE A 336 -9.29 6.51 22.35
C ILE A 336 -10.01 5.25 21.90
N THR A 337 -9.45 4.06 22.19
CA THR A 337 -9.96 2.79 21.65
C THR A 337 -10.66 1.94 22.71
N MET A 338 -10.24 2.03 23.96
CA MET A 338 -10.83 1.24 25.06
C MET A 338 -11.01 2.09 26.31
N LEU A 339 -12.03 1.77 27.09
CA LEU A 339 -12.34 2.42 28.38
C LEU A 339 -12.76 1.35 29.39
N GLY A 340 -12.31 1.51 30.64
CA GLY A 340 -12.67 0.62 31.71
C GLY A 340 -12.66 1.28 33.09
N GLY A 341 -13.21 0.55 34.07
CA GLY A 341 -13.34 1.03 35.43
C GLY A 341 -14.05 0.02 36.32
N SER A 342 -15.09 0.43 37.05
CA SER A 342 -15.86 -0.48 37.93
C SER A 342 -16.65 -1.52 37.16
N ALA A 343 -16.71 -2.73 37.71
CA ALA A 343 -17.60 -3.80 37.26
C ALA A 343 -19.06 -3.66 37.80
N GLN A 344 -19.31 -2.72 38.75
CA GLN A 344 -20.61 -2.55 39.40
C GLN A 344 -21.01 -1.06 39.40
N THR A 345 -22.27 -0.78 39.05
CA THR A 345 -22.79 0.59 38.92
C THR A 345 -22.76 1.40 40.22
N ASN A 346 -22.93 0.74 41.38
CA ASN A 346 -22.97 1.37 42.71
C ASN A 346 -21.62 1.47 43.40
N VAL A 347 -20.51 1.14 42.71
CA VAL A 347 -19.13 1.19 43.24
C VAL A 347 -18.30 2.21 42.47
N ILE A 348 -17.72 3.18 43.17
CA ILE A 348 -16.67 4.05 42.64
C ILE A 348 -15.35 3.30 42.77
N PRO A 349 -14.65 2.96 41.66
CA PRO A 349 -13.42 2.19 41.71
C PRO A 349 -12.24 3.10 42.13
N SER A 350 -11.17 2.47 42.64
CA SER A 350 -9.90 3.12 42.92
C SER A 350 -9.10 3.46 41.67
N GLU A 351 -9.41 2.77 40.55
CA GLU A 351 -8.76 2.93 39.26
C GLU A 351 -9.78 2.98 38.13
N ALA A 352 -9.51 3.82 37.13
CA ALA A 352 -10.20 3.82 35.84
C ALA A 352 -9.15 4.01 34.73
N TRP A 353 -9.34 3.37 33.59
CA TRP A 353 -8.31 3.32 32.56
C TRP A 353 -8.88 3.49 31.15
N ALA A 354 -7.96 3.86 30.23
CA ALA A 354 -8.21 3.92 28.81
C ALA A 354 -7.00 3.43 28.02
N ASN A 355 -7.23 2.87 26.82
CA ASN A 355 -6.18 2.65 25.85
C ASN A 355 -6.27 3.70 24.74
N LEU A 356 -5.10 4.15 24.29
CA LEU A 356 -4.95 5.06 23.18
C LEU A 356 -4.15 4.37 22.07
N ASP A 357 -4.68 4.42 20.86
CA ASP A 357 -3.90 4.16 19.64
C ASP A 357 -3.32 5.51 19.16
N VAL A 358 -2.02 5.68 19.38
CA VAL A 358 -1.27 6.82 18.89
C VAL A 358 -0.48 6.38 17.66
N ARG A 359 -0.53 7.17 16.57
CA ARG A 359 0.25 6.93 15.36
C ARG A 359 1.18 8.12 15.10
N LEU A 360 2.49 7.85 15.13
CA LEU A 360 3.53 8.86 14.98
C LEU A 360 4.01 8.97 13.53
N LEU A 361 4.23 10.19 13.07
CA LEU A 361 4.83 10.47 11.76
C LEU A 361 6.33 10.13 11.75
N PRO A 362 6.91 9.83 10.57
CA PRO A 362 8.35 9.66 10.42
C PRO A 362 9.16 10.79 11.03
N GLY A 363 10.19 10.41 11.80
CA GLY A 363 11.08 11.33 12.49
C GLY A 363 10.50 11.95 13.76
N GLU A 364 9.41 11.41 14.31
CA GLU A 364 8.93 11.74 15.66
C GLU A 364 9.62 10.87 16.70
N ASP A 365 9.89 11.47 17.87
CA ASP A 365 10.43 10.78 19.04
C ASP A 365 9.27 10.34 19.96
N PRO A 366 9.06 9.03 20.16
CA PRO A 366 7.96 8.52 21.00
C PRO A 366 8.07 8.95 22.45
N LYS A 367 9.31 9.09 22.97
CA LYS A 367 9.52 9.53 24.37
C LYS A 367 9.12 11.00 24.53
N GLN A 368 9.50 11.86 23.59
CA GLN A 368 9.10 13.27 23.62
C GLN A 368 7.59 13.43 23.44
N PHE A 369 6.97 12.61 22.60
CA PHE A 369 5.53 12.63 22.42
C PHE A 369 4.80 12.20 23.69
N LEU A 370 5.24 11.12 24.33
CA LEU A 370 4.72 10.65 25.62
C LEU A 370 4.82 11.74 26.71
N GLU A 371 5.99 12.37 26.84
CA GLU A 371 6.16 13.47 27.80
C GLU A 371 5.25 14.67 27.49
N THR A 372 4.96 14.91 26.22
CA THR A 372 4.00 15.94 25.82
C THR A 372 2.60 15.60 26.28
N LEU A 373 2.15 14.35 26.12
CA LEU A 373 0.84 13.90 26.61
C LEU A 373 0.74 13.96 28.13
N ARG A 374 1.79 13.58 28.85
CA ARG A 374 1.87 13.70 30.33
C ARG A 374 1.71 15.16 30.77
N ARG A 375 2.35 16.11 30.07
CA ARG A 375 2.18 17.55 30.33
C ARG A 375 0.78 18.07 29.99
N VAL A 376 0.18 17.56 28.91
CA VAL A 376 -1.21 17.90 28.52
C VAL A 376 -2.19 17.45 29.59
N VAL A 377 -2.03 16.23 30.09
CA VAL A 377 -2.89 15.66 31.15
C VAL A 377 -2.70 16.41 32.47
N ASN A 378 -1.47 16.71 32.84
CA ASN A 378 -1.10 17.50 34.03
C ASN A 378 -1.91 17.12 35.30
N ASP A 379 -1.96 15.82 35.62
CA ASP A 379 -2.54 15.29 36.86
C ASP A 379 -1.59 14.21 37.41
N PRO A 380 -1.02 14.39 38.61
CA PRO A 380 -0.06 13.43 39.21
C PRO A 380 -0.70 12.07 39.56
N ASN A 381 -2.03 11.99 39.59
CA ASN A 381 -2.76 10.75 39.84
C ASN A 381 -3.20 10.06 38.52
N VAL A 382 -2.69 10.52 37.38
CA VAL A 382 -2.90 9.87 36.09
C VAL A 382 -1.56 9.48 35.50
N THR A 383 -1.37 8.19 35.29
CA THR A 383 -0.18 7.65 34.62
C THR A 383 -0.49 7.38 33.14
N ILE A 384 0.52 7.57 32.29
CA ILE A 384 0.45 7.21 30.86
C ILE A 384 1.70 6.41 30.54
N GLU A 385 1.52 5.14 30.18
CA GLU A 385 2.64 4.24 29.90
C GLU A 385 2.44 3.53 28.55
N PRO A 386 3.53 3.23 27.82
CA PRO A 386 3.45 2.38 26.63
C PRO A 386 2.98 0.97 27.02
N GLN A 387 2.17 0.35 26.16
CA GLN A 387 1.73 -1.04 26.34
C GLN A 387 2.83 -2.05 26.00
N SER A 388 3.80 -1.66 25.19
CA SER A 388 4.98 -2.45 24.83
C SER A 388 6.25 -1.60 24.94
N SER A 389 7.36 -2.25 25.26
CA SER A 389 8.71 -1.65 25.15
C SER A 389 9.24 -1.65 23.72
N ASP A 390 8.66 -2.44 22.84
CA ASP A 390 9.08 -2.59 21.45
C ASP A 390 8.41 -1.51 20.61
N PHE A 391 9.17 -0.46 20.35
CA PHE A 391 8.77 0.62 19.50
C PHE A 391 9.62 0.60 18.22
N ARG A 392 8.98 0.41 17.06
CA ARG A 392 9.62 0.55 15.77
C ARG A 392 9.40 1.98 15.26
N PRO A 393 10.48 2.77 15.06
CA PRO A 393 10.32 4.12 14.55
C PRO A 393 9.72 4.16 13.16
N ALA A 394 8.77 5.05 12.93
CA ALA A 394 8.25 5.35 11.61
C ALA A 394 9.38 5.77 10.67
N ASN A 395 9.40 5.22 9.47
CA ASN A 395 10.43 5.47 8.48
C ASN A 395 9.84 5.59 7.07
N TYR A 396 10.66 6.04 6.12
CA TYR A 396 10.29 6.06 4.71
C TYR A 396 11.52 5.88 3.81
N ALA A 397 11.28 5.29 2.63
CA ALA A 397 12.30 5.09 1.59
C ALA A 397 12.44 6.33 0.70
N SER A 398 13.61 6.51 0.11
CA SER A 398 13.85 7.53 -0.91
C SER A 398 13.11 7.18 -2.21
N THR A 399 12.48 8.15 -2.85
CA THR A 399 11.89 8.02 -4.19
C THR A 399 12.92 8.19 -5.32
N ASP A 400 14.16 8.55 -5.00
CA ASP A 400 15.27 8.64 -5.97
C ASP A 400 15.99 7.30 -6.09
N THR A 401 15.31 6.33 -6.68
CA THR A 401 15.83 4.96 -6.90
C THR A 401 15.44 4.44 -8.28
N ALA A 402 16.19 3.44 -8.75
CA ALA A 402 15.89 2.79 -10.02
C ALA A 402 14.52 2.07 -10.01
N LEU A 403 14.11 1.50 -8.86
CA LEU A 403 12.80 0.85 -8.74
C LEU A 403 11.66 1.86 -8.82
N TYR A 404 11.73 2.97 -8.09
CA TYR A 404 10.68 3.99 -8.15
C TYR A 404 10.59 4.61 -9.57
N ALA A 405 11.74 4.86 -10.22
CA ALA A 405 11.78 5.32 -11.62
C ALA A 405 11.17 4.28 -12.58
N ALA A 406 11.39 2.98 -12.35
CA ALA A 406 10.77 1.91 -13.12
C ALA A 406 9.25 1.89 -12.96
N ILE A 407 8.75 1.96 -11.71
CA ILE A 407 7.32 2.05 -11.42
C ILE A 407 6.70 3.24 -12.16
N ARG A 408 7.29 4.43 -12.08
CA ARG A 408 6.80 5.62 -12.78
C ARG A 408 6.73 5.42 -14.30
N ARG A 409 7.78 4.87 -14.91
CA ARG A 409 7.85 4.65 -16.36
C ARG A 409 6.83 3.62 -16.83
N VAL A 410 6.73 2.49 -16.13
CA VAL A 410 5.79 1.42 -16.46
C VAL A 410 4.35 1.89 -16.27
N SER A 411 4.06 2.53 -15.15
CA SER A 411 2.72 3.08 -14.89
C SER A 411 2.30 4.11 -15.93
N ALA A 412 3.22 4.97 -16.41
CA ALA A 412 2.93 5.92 -17.48
C ALA A 412 2.60 5.24 -18.83
N HIS A 413 3.11 4.03 -19.05
CA HIS A 413 2.76 3.23 -20.24
C HIS A 413 1.35 2.62 -20.13
N TYR A 414 1.04 2.00 -18.98
CA TYR A 414 -0.25 1.32 -18.76
C TYR A 414 -1.39 2.29 -18.45
N PHE A 415 -1.08 3.42 -17.84
CA PHE A 415 -2.04 4.44 -17.37
C PHE A 415 -1.62 5.84 -17.84
N PRO A 416 -1.67 6.12 -19.16
CA PRO A 416 -1.20 7.39 -19.72
C PRO A 416 -1.88 8.61 -19.10
N GLY A 417 -1.08 9.59 -18.66
CA GLY A 417 -1.57 10.82 -18.04
C GLY A 417 -1.95 10.70 -16.56
N THR A 418 -1.87 9.50 -15.96
CA THR A 418 -2.11 9.28 -14.55
C THR A 418 -0.85 9.61 -13.74
N PRO A 419 -0.92 10.46 -12.70
CA PRO A 419 0.23 10.75 -11.86
C PRO A 419 0.60 9.52 -11.01
N VAL A 420 1.90 9.26 -10.91
CA VAL A 420 2.47 8.32 -9.92
C VAL A 420 3.00 9.15 -8.77
N THR A 421 2.59 8.82 -7.54
CA THR A 421 2.90 9.62 -6.36
C THR A 421 3.30 8.75 -5.17
N PRO A 422 4.26 9.20 -4.34
CA PRO A 422 4.54 8.52 -3.09
C PRO A 422 3.35 8.67 -2.14
N MET A 423 3.14 7.67 -1.31
CA MET A 423 2.13 7.67 -0.25
C MET A 423 2.76 7.43 1.11
N LEU A 424 2.05 7.86 2.14
CA LEU A 424 2.31 7.55 3.54
C LEU A 424 1.16 6.70 4.06
N LEU A 425 1.44 5.46 4.44
CA LEU A 425 0.48 4.56 5.06
C LEU A 425 0.11 5.06 6.46
N SER A 426 -1.16 5.03 6.80
CA SER A 426 -1.64 5.36 8.15
C SER A 426 -1.37 4.25 9.16
N GLY A 427 -1.31 3.00 8.67
CA GLY A 427 -0.93 1.79 9.38
C GLY A 427 0.57 1.49 9.30
N THR A 428 0.89 0.22 9.42
CA THR A 428 2.24 -0.34 9.28
C THR A 428 2.14 -1.64 8.49
N ASP A 429 3.17 -1.92 7.71
CA ASP A 429 3.42 -3.20 7.07
C ASP A 429 4.87 -3.62 7.31
N GLU A 430 5.31 -4.75 6.75
CA GLU A 430 6.67 -5.22 6.93
C GLU A 430 7.75 -4.35 6.29
N ASN A 431 7.42 -3.44 5.37
CA ASN A 431 8.39 -2.51 4.80
C ASN A 431 9.13 -1.73 5.87
N GLN A 432 8.46 -1.41 7.00
CA GLN A 432 9.05 -0.76 8.16
C GLN A 432 10.20 -1.56 8.76
N ILE A 433 10.14 -2.89 8.68
CA ILE A 433 11.15 -3.81 9.22
C ILE A 433 12.33 -3.95 8.27
N TYR A 434 12.09 -3.94 6.96
CA TYR A 434 13.15 -4.13 5.95
C TYR A 434 13.95 -2.86 5.63
N ARG A 435 13.33 -1.66 5.71
CA ARG A 435 14.02 -0.39 5.40
C ARG A 435 15.25 -0.13 6.30
N PRO A 436 15.24 -0.38 7.63
CA PRO A 436 16.42 -0.26 8.48
C PRO A 436 17.58 -1.19 8.10
N LEU A 437 17.31 -2.26 7.33
CA LEU A 437 18.34 -3.15 6.81
C LEU A 437 19.08 -2.58 5.59
N GLY A 438 18.72 -1.38 5.13
CA GLY A 438 19.27 -0.73 3.94
C GLY A 438 18.64 -1.19 2.62
N ILE A 439 17.42 -1.74 2.70
CA ILE A 439 16.61 -2.16 1.56
C ILE A 439 15.62 -1.03 1.21
N HIS A 440 15.54 -0.65 -0.06
CA HIS A 440 14.50 0.26 -0.54
C HIS A 440 13.20 -0.53 -0.71
N ALA A 441 12.38 -0.57 0.34
CA ALA A 441 11.11 -1.28 0.37
C ALA A 441 9.96 -0.33 0.06
N TYR A 442 9.13 -0.72 -0.93
CA TYR A 442 7.95 0.00 -1.38
C TYR A 442 6.73 -0.92 -1.38
N GLY A 443 5.58 -0.35 -0.99
CA GLY A 443 4.30 -0.94 -1.29
C GLY A 443 3.87 -0.55 -2.72
N PHE A 444 3.65 -1.55 -3.57
CA PHE A 444 3.22 -1.32 -4.95
C PHE A 444 2.23 -2.39 -5.41
N ASN A 445 0.96 -2.05 -5.32
CA ASN A 445 -0.12 -2.86 -5.84
C ASN A 445 -0.22 -2.67 -7.38
N PRO A 446 -0.16 -3.74 -8.20
CA PRO A 446 -0.28 -3.60 -9.65
C PRO A 446 -1.72 -3.49 -10.16
N TYR A 447 -2.71 -3.57 -9.28
CA TYR A 447 -4.13 -3.55 -9.60
C TYR A 447 -4.74 -2.17 -9.39
N THR A 448 -5.89 -1.90 -10.02
CA THR A 448 -6.66 -0.68 -9.77
C THR A 448 -8.00 -1.01 -9.11
N ALA A 449 -8.42 -0.19 -8.15
CA ALA A 449 -9.67 -0.37 -7.44
C ALA A 449 -10.52 0.91 -7.45
N THR A 450 -11.83 0.79 -7.35
CA THR A 450 -12.68 1.90 -6.93
C THR A 450 -12.53 2.09 -5.43
N GLN A 451 -12.99 3.23 -4.90
CA GLN A 451 -12.99 3.44 -3.46
C GLN A 451 -13.78 2.35 -2.73
N GLU A 452 -14.94 1.95 -3.25
CA GLU A 452 -15.77 0.88 -2.68
C GLU A 452 -15.05 -0.49 -2.66
N GLU A 453 -14.33 -0.83 -3.74
CA GLU A 453 -13.54 -2.05 -3.80
C GLU A 453 -12.40 -2.03 -2.78
N ASN A 454 -11.71 -0.91 -2.64
CA ASN A 454 -10.65 -0.72 -1.65
C ASN A 454 -11.21 -0.74 -0.21
N ASP A 455 -12.34 -0.09 0.04
CA ASP A 455 -12.97 -0.07 1.36
C ASP A 455 -13.52 -1.45 1.79
N SER A 456 -13.51 -2.48 0.89
CA SER A 456 -13.84 -3.86 1.24
C SER A 456 -12.69 -4.62 1.91
N GLU A 457 -11.47 -4.08 1.87
CA GLU A 457 -10.32 -4.57 2.64
C GLU A 457 -10.68 -4.63 4.13
N HIS A 458 -10.37 -5.75 4.80
CA HIS A 458 -10.78 -6.06 6.17
C HIS A 458 -12.31 -6.04 6.42
N GLY A 459 -13.11 -5.64 5.43
CA GLY A 459 -14.57 -5.60 5.49
C GLY A 459 -15.25 -6.89 5.04
N ASP A 460 -16.57 -6.83 4.89
CA ASP A 460 -17.37 -7.90 4.31
C ASP A 460 -17.35 -7.83 2.77
N ASP A 461 -17.57 -8.97 2.12
CA ASP A 461 -17.61 -9.05 0.65
C ASP A 461 -16.32 -8.54 -0.04
N GLU A 462 -15.18 -8.75 0.58
CA GLU A 462 -13.88 -8.41 0.00
C GLU A 462 -13.71 -9.12 -1.35
N ARG A 463 -13.32 -8.37 -2.36
CA ARG A 463 -13.35 -8.83 -3.74
C ARG A 463 -12.41 -8.07 -4.66
N ILE A 464 -11.99 -8.71 -5.72
CA ILE A 464 -11.21 -8.09 -6.80
C ILE A 464 -11.85 -8.40 -8.15
N ARG A 465 -11.80 -7.46 -9.09
CA ARG A 465 -12.25 -7.72 -10.46
C ARG A 465 -11.40 -8.77 -11.15
N VAL A 466 -12.02 -9.70 -11.83
CA VAL A 466 -11.33 -10.72 -12.63
C VAL A 466 -10.44 -10.07 -13.70
N GLU A 467 -10.88 -8.94 -14.28
CA GLU A 467 -10.11 -8.18 -15.26
C GLU A 467 -8.80 -7.61 -14.67
N GLU A 468 -8.81 -7.17 -13.41
CA GLU A 468 -7.59 -6.69 -12.74
C GLU A 468 -6.58 -7.84 -12.59
N LEU A 469 -7.01 -9.01 -12.14
CA LEU A 469 -6.15 -10.20 -12.07
C LEU A 469 -5.55 -10.57 -13.43
N ARG A 470 -6.32 -10.40 -14.52
CA ARG A 470 -5.89 -10.70 -15.88
C ARG A 470 -4.84 -9.73 -16.43
N ARG A 471 -4.71 -8.53 -15.86
CA ARG A 471 -3.82 -7.49 -16.40
C ARG A 471 -2.71 -7.04 -15.44
N GLY A 472 -2.96 -7.01 -14.13
CA GLY A 472 -2.05 -6.41 -13.16
C GLY A 472 -0.67 -7.07 -13.12
N PHE A 473 -0.62 -8.40 -13.26
CA PHE A 473 0.67 -9.11 -13.31
C PHE A 473 1.61 -8.60 -14.41
N ARG A 474 1.08 -8.08 -15.54
CA ARG A 474 1.92 -7.51 -16.61
C ARG A 474 2.60 -6.22 -16.17
N VAL A 475 1.89 -5.38 -15.43
CA VAL A 475 2.44 -4.14 -14.86
C VAL A 475 3.60 -4.50 -13.94
N LEU A 476 3.39 -5.43 -13.02
CA LEU A 476 4.43 -5.89 -12.11
C LEU A 476 5.61 -6.57 -12.83
N TYR A 477 5.33 -7.41 -13.82
CA TYR A 477 6.37 -8.06 -14.63
C TYR A 477 7.28 -7.03 -15.31
N ASP A 478 6.70 -5.97 -15.88
CA ASP A 478 7.48 -4.93 -16.55
C ASP A 478 8.24 -4.04 -15.55
N VAL A 479 7.71 -3.83 -14.35
CA VAL A 479 8.44 -3.17 -13.25
C VAL A 479 9.65 -4.01 -12.85
N VAL A 480 9.46 -5.28 -12.55
CA VAL A 480 10.54 -6.20 -12.12
C VAL A 480 11.60 -6.34 -13.20
N THR A 481 11.20 -6.60 -14.45
CA THR A 481 12.16 -6.70 -15.56
C THR A 481 12.91 -5.41 -15.84
N SER A 482 12.28 -4.25 -15.56
CA SER A 482 12.96 -2.95 -15.70
C SER A 482 14.13 -2.75 -14.75
N VAL A 483 14.14 -3.44 -13.60
CA VAL A 483 15.21 -3.34 -12.60
C VAL A 483 16.07 -4.58 -12.51
N ALA A 484 15.59 -5.74 -12.94
CA ALA A 484 16.27 -7.02 -12.77
C ALA A 484 16.78 -7.66 -14.07
N ALA A 485 16.40 -7.11 -15.23
CA ALA A 485 16.79 -7.69 -16.52
C ALA A 485 17.70 -6.74 -17.32
N LYS A 486 18.57 -7.35 -18.11
CA LYS A 486 19.37 -6.62 -19.11
C LYS A 486 18.71 -6.73 -20.48
N LYS A 487 18.50 -5.59 -21.13
CA LYS A 487 17.90 -5.52 -22.47
C LYS A 487 18.83 -6.05 -23.55
#